data_94abb4b7b72edd41473dd81982672bd2
#
_entry.id   94abb4b7b72edd41473dd81982672bd2
#
_cell.length_a   1.000
_cell.length_b   1.000
_cell.length_c   1.000
_cell.angle_alpha   90.00
_cell.angle_beta   90.00
_cell.angle_gamma   90.00
#
_symmetry.space_group_name_H-M   'P 1'
#
loop_
_entity.id
_entity.type
_entity.pdbx_description
1 polymer ?
#
loop_
_entity_poly.entity_id
_entity_poly.type
_entity_poly.pdbx_seq_one_letter_code
_entity_poly.pdbx_strand_id
1 'polypeptide(L)'
;LSLVGSEMCIRDSAITGAIIVSTPQKVALADARKGIDMYLNDKVNVPILGLVENMAWFTPKELPENKYFLFGKDGCKNLAKEMELPLLAQIPIVQGICESGDEGVPAAVNTESIVAQSFLSLAQSVVTVVNRRNARLPKTKIVEVNNK
;
A
#
# COMPACT_ATOMS: atom_id res chain seq x y z
N LEU A 1 14.32 -7.53 -9.50
CA LEU A 1 12.92 -7.68 -9.07
C LEU A 1 12.11 -8.08 -10.31
N SER A 2 11.73 -9.34 -10.37
CA SER A 2 10.89 -9.83 -11.47
C SER A 2 9.45 -9.38 -11.25
N LEU A 3 8.95 -8.47 -12.09
CA LEU A 3 7.56 -8.01 -12.11
C LEU A 3 6.62 -8.95 -12.89
N VAL A 4 7.09 -10.14 -13.23
CA VAL A 4 6.40 -11.10 -14.13
C VAL A 4 4.97 -11.42 -13.69
N GLY A 5 4.71 -11.51 -12.38
CA GLY A 5 3.35 -11.80 -11.87
C GLY A 5 2.39 -10.63 -11.98
N SER A 6 2.86 -9.39 -11.84
CA SER A 6 2.02 -8.18 -11.90
C SER A 6 1.61 -7.84 -13.34
N GLU A 7 2.48 -8.06 -14.31
CA GLU A 7 2.16 -7.85 -15.73
C GLU A 7 1.06 -8.78 -16.22
N MET A 8 1.08 -10.06 -15.83
CA MET A 8 0.02 -11.01 -16.19
C MET A 8 -1.33 -10.59 -15.60
N CYS A 9 -1.39 -10.22 -14.33
CA CYS A 9 -2.65 -9.78 -13.71
C CYS A 9 -3.23 -8.52 -14.36
N ILE A 10 -2.38 -7.56 -14.75
CA ILE A 10 -2.82 -6.33 -15.44
C ILE A 10 -3.37 -6.65 -16.84
N ARG A 11 -2.80 -7.64 -17.53
CA ARG A 11 -3.21 -8.02 -18.89
C ARG A 11 -4.49 -8.83 -18.92
N ASP A 12 -4.65 -9.76 -17.98
CA ASP A 12 -5.66 -10.82 -18.10
C ASP A 12 -6.88 -10.61 -17.19
N SER A 13 -6.86 -9.58 -16.33
CA SER A 13 -7.92 -9.33 -15.36
C SER A 13 -8.33 -7.86 -15.31
N ALA A 14 -9.62 -7.62 -15.13
CA ALA A 14 -10.14 -6.28 -14.85
C ALA A 14 -9.79 -5.87 -13.40
N ILE A 15 -8.75 -5.06 -13.23
CA ILE A 15 -8.24 -4.61 -11.93
C ILE A 15 -9.13 -3.49 -11.39
N THR A 16 -9.66 -3.64 -10.18
CA THR A 16 -10.51 -2.62 -9.53
C THR A 16 -9.75 -1.32 -9.24
N GLY A 17 -8.48 -1.43 -8.88
CA GLY A 17 -7.59 -0.32 -8.58
C GLY A 17 -6.28 -0.80 -7.99
N ALA A 18 -5.31 0.10 -7.83
CA ALA A 18 -4.01 -0.18 -7.27
C ALA A 18 -3.84 0.48 -5.90
N ILE A 19 -3.15 -0.19 -4.98
CA ILE A 19 -2.68 0.36 -3.71
C ILE A 19 -1.16 0.49 -3.81
N ILE A 20 -0.63 1.66 -3.53
CA ILE A 20 0.79 1.92 -3.56
C ILE A 20 1.35 1.78 -2.14
N VAL A 21 2.28 0.85 -1.96
CA VAL A 21 2.95 0.61 -0.68
C VAL A 21 4.38 1.12 -0.77
N SER A 22 4.78 2.00 0.13
CA SER A 22 6.14 2.55 0.18
C SER A 22 6.59 2.76 1.62
N THR A 23 7.89 2.98 1.81
CA THR A 23 8.46 3.47 3.06
C THR A 23 8.56 5.00 3.05
N PRO A 24 8.77 5.68 4.21
CA PRO A 24 8.89 7.14 4.25
C PRO A 24 10.13 7.71 3.56
N GLN A 25 11.08 6.89 3.12
CA GLN A 25 12.35 7.32 2.52
C GLN A 25 12.15 8.03 1.17
N LYS A 26 12.86 9.12 0.95
CA LYS A 26 12.78 9.90 -0.30
C LYS A 26 13.02 9.07 -1.57
N VAL A 27 13.97 8.13 -1.51
CA VAL A 27 14.27 7.25 -2.66
C VAL A 27 13.10 6.32 -2.98
N ALA A 28 12.47 5.71 -1.95
CA ALA A 28 11.30 4.86 -2.11
C ALA A 28 10.08 5.66 -2.61
N LEU A 29 9.91 6.89 -2.13
CA LEU A 29 8.84 7.78 -2.58
C LEU A 29 9.00 8.21 -4.04
N ALA A 30 10.24 8.37 -4.52
CA ALA A 30 10.49 8.65 -5.93
C ALA A 30 10.03 7.48 -6.83
N ASP A 31 10.26 6.24 -6.40
CA ASP A 31 9.80 5.06 -7.13
C ASP A 31 8.28 4.86 -6.99
N ALA A 32 7.70 5.12 -5.81
CA ALA A 32 6.26 5.13 -5.61
C ALA A 32 5.56 6.11 -6.57
N ARG A 33 6.12 7.31 -6.76
CA ARG A 33 5.61 8.32 -7.70
C ARG A 33 5.60 7.79 -9.13
N LYS A 34 6.70 7.18 -9.59
CA LYS A 34 6.77 6.55 -10.93
C LYS A 34 5.71 5.46 -11.09
N GLY A 35 5.49 4.65 -10.04
CA GLY A 35 4.44 3.64 -10.04
C GLY A 35 3.04 4.23 -10.17
N ILE A 36 2.75 5.32 -9.47
CA ILE A 36 1.49 6.06 -9.59
C ILE A 36 1.30 6.56 -11.03
N ASP A 37 2.31 7.24 -11.58
CA ASP A 37 2.27 7.78 -12.95
C ASP A 37 2.06 6.66 -13.99
N MET A 38 2.68 5.49 -13.79
CA MET A 38 2.47 4.32 -14.66
C MET A 38 1.01 3.85 -14.66
N TYR A 39 0.39 3.72 -13.49
CA TYR A 39 -1.00 3.28 -13.37
C TYR A 39 -1.99 4.31 -13.91
N LEU A 40 -1.69 5.60 -13.77
CA LEU A 40 -2.54 6.69 -14.26
C LEU A 40 -2.35 6.97 -15.76
N ASN A 41 -1.35 6.35 -16.41
CA ASN A 41 -1.16 6.49 -17.86
C ASN A 41 -2.39 5.97 -18.62
N ASP A 42 -2.77 6.66 -19.69
CA ASP A 42 -3.97 6.37 -20.49
C ASP A 42 -4.03 4.92 -21.03
N LYS A 43 -2.86 4.30 -21.26
CA LYS A 43 -2.76 2.93 -21.74
C LYS A 43 -3.04 1.88 -20.66
N VAL A 44 -2.75 2.19 -19.39
CA VAL A 44 -2.98 1.30 -18.24
C VAL A 44 -4.30 1.66 -17.57
N ASN A 45 -4.51 2.92 -17.28
CA ASN A 45 -5.73 3.54 -16.76
C ASN A 45 -6.35 2.76 -15.57
N VAL A 46 -5.51 2.41 -14.59
CA VAL A 46 -5.93 1.76 -13.36
C VAL A 46 -5.99 2.81 -12.25
N PRO A 47 -7.15 3.03 -11.62
CA PRO A 47 -7.26 4.04 -10.56
C PRO A 47 -6.42 3.66 -9.33
N ILE A 48 -5.78 4.66 -8.72
CA ILE A 48 -5.08 4.49 -7.44
C ILE A 48 -6.10 4.60 -6.31
N LEU A 49 -6.21 3.55 -5.52
CA LEU A 49 -7.10 3.50 -4.35
C LEU A 49 -6.53 4.24 -3.14
N GLY A 50 -5.21 4.36 -3.06
CA GLY A 50 -4.51 5.10 -2.03
C GLY A 50 -3.10 4.59 -1.78
N LEU A 51 -2.44 5.22 -0.79
CA LEU A 51 -1.08 4.90 -0.37
C LEU A 51 -1.10 4.22 1.00
N VAL A 52 -0.13 3.34 1.23
CA VAL A 52 0.20 2.75 2.53
C VAL A 52 1.64 3.09 2.86
N GLU A 53 1.87 3.71 4.02
CA GLU A 53 3.20 3.93 4.54
C GLU A 53 3.62 2.74 5.38
N ASN A 54 4.47 1.88 4.82
CA ASN A 54 5.06 0.76 5.54
C ASN A 54 6.35 1.19 6.24
N MET A 55 6.70 0.54 7.34
CA MET A 55 7.87 0.88 8.17
C MET A 55 7.83 2.35 8.66
N ALA A 56 6.63 2.85 8.99
CA ALA A 56 6.39 4.24 9.32
C ALA A 56 7.15 4.68 10.59
N TRP A 57 7.23 3.82 11.58
CA TRP A 57 8.02 4.01 12.81
C TRP A 57 8.37 2.66 13.44
N PHE A 58 9.35 2.68 14.31
CA PHE A 58 9.71 1.55 15.19
C PHE A 58 9.25 1.85 16.62
N THR A 59 8.64 0.87 17.28
CA THR A 59 8.29 0.92 18.69
C THR A 59 8.97 -0.25 19.41
N PRO A 60 9.95 0.01 20.29
CA PRO A 60 10.56 -1.03 21.13
C PRO A 60 9.53 -1.66 22.06
N LYS A 61 9.67 -2.95 22.32
CA LYS A 61 8.78 -3.69 23.22
C LYS A 61 8.83 -3.15 24.66
N GLU A 62 10.01 -2.69 25.09
CA GLU A 62 10.26 -2.13 26.41
C GLU A 62 9.71 -0.71 26.58
N LEU A 63 9.47 0.00 25.49
CA LEU A 63 9.01 1.39 25.45
C LEU A 63 7.85 1.56 24.47
N PRO A 64 6.68 0.97 24.76
CA PRO A 64 5.56 0.89 23.82
C PRO A 64 4.97 2.26 23.43
N GLU A 65 5.19 3.28 24.25
CA GLU A 65 4.72 4.66 23.97
C GLU A 65 5.66 5.43 23.02
N ASN A 66 6.90 4.92 22.80
CA ASN A 66 7.90 5.63 22.03
C ASN A 66 7.85 5.23 20.55
N LYS A 67 7.95 6.22 19.66
CA LYS A 67 8.01 6.04 18.21
C LYS A 67 9.32 6.59 17.66
N TYR A 68 10.08 5.74 17.01
CA TYR A 68 11.35 6.08 16.37
C TYR A 68 11.18 6.04 14.84
N PHE A 69 11.39 7.16 14.18
CA PHE A 69 11.20 7.29 12.72
C PHE A 69 12.51 6.98 11.98
N LEU A 70 12.84 5.70 11.89
CA LEU A 70 14.13 5.23 11.35
C LEU A 70 14.31 5.57 9.85
N PHE A 71 13.23 5.60 9.11
CA PHE A 71 13.22 5.85 7.66
C PHE A 71 12.63 7.20 7.26
N GLY A 72 12.51 8.12 8.20
CA GLY A 72 11.84 9.40 8.01
C GLY A 72 10.40 9.39 8.53
N LYS A 73 9.75 10.54 8.50
CA LYS A 73 8.42 10.75 9.08
C LYS A 73 7.45 11.26 8.03
N ASP A 74 6.26 10.66 7.99
CA ASP A 74 5.13 11.12 7.17
C ASP A 74 5.44 11.23 5.65
N GLY A 75 6.38 10.45 5.13
CA GLY A 75 6.80 10.54 3.73
C GLY A 75 5.66 10.20 2.75
N CYS A 76 5.01 9.05 2.92
CA CYS A 76 3.87 8.67 2.09
C CYS A 76 2.64 9.55 2.35
N LYS A 77 2.46 10.05 3.57
CA LYS A 77 1.39 10.98 3.92
C LYS A 77 1.52 12.29 3.14
N ASN A 78 2.73 12.81 3.03
CA ASN A 78 3.00 14.03 2.26
C ASN A 78 2.82 13.78 0.75
N LEU A 79 3.32 12.65 0.25
CA LEU A 79 3.11 12.24 -1.15
C LEU A 79 1.62 12.06 -1.46
N ALA A 80 0.85 11.41 -0.58
CA ALA A 80 -0.58 11.23 -0.73
C ALA A 80 -1.30 12.58 -0.84
N LYS A 81 -0.94 13.54 0.03
CA LYS A 81 -1.49 14.89 -0.01
C LYS A 81 -1.16 15.62 -1.31
N GLU A 82 0.08 15.52 -1.77
CA GLU A 82 0.55 16.15 -3.02
C GLU A 82 -0.18 15.58 -4.25
N MET A 83 -0.41 14.26 -4.26
CA MET A 83 -1.07 13.56 -5.36
C MET A 83 -2.60 13.53 -5.24
N GLU A 84 -3.17 14.18 -4.22
CA GLU A 84 -4.61 14.17 -3.89
C GLU A 84 -5.20 12.75 -3.70
N LEU A 85 -4.37 11.83 -3.18
CA LEU A 85 -4.72 10.45 -2.92
C LEU A 85 -4.94 10.21 -1.42
N PRO A 86 -5.78 9.24 -1.02
CA PRO A 86 -5.92 8.90 0.39
C PRO A 86 -4.69 8.16 0.93
N LEU A 87 -4.26 8.49 2.15
CA LEU A 87 -3.40 7.63 2.95
C LEU A 87 -4.29 6.58 3.63
N LEU A 88 -4.11 5.31 3.30
CA LEU A 88 -4.96 4.23 3.80
C LEU A 88 -4.55 3.75 5.19
N ALA A 89 -3.24 3.66 5.44
CA ALA A 89 -2.68 3.30 6.74
C ALA A 89 -1.20 3.65 6.83
N GLN A 90 -0.70 3.69 8.08
CA GLN A 90 0.71 3.69 8.44
C GLN A 90 0.99 2.44 9.27
N ILE A 91 1.90 1.57 8.80
CA ILE A 91 2.22 0.30 9.44
C ILE A 91 3.57 0.44 10.17
N PRO A 92 3.63 0.16 11.47
CA PRO A 92 4.86 0.22 12.24
C PRO A 92 5.80 -0.95 11.93
N ILE A 93 7.07 -0.80 12.29
CA ILE A 93 8.02 -1.91 12.40
C ILE A 93 7.92 -2.45 13.82
N VAL A 94 7.68 -3.74 13.95
CA VAL A 94 7.82 -4.46 15.23
C VAL A 94 8.49 -5.81 14.97
N GLN A 95 9.23 -6.30 15.94
CA GLN A 95 9.98 -7.55 15.83
C GLN A 95 9.07 -8.74 15.47
N GLY A 96 7.89 -8.82 16.08
CA GLY A 96 6.93 -9.90 15.84
C GLY A 96 6.41 -10.02 14.40
N ILE A 97 6.60 -9.02 13.52
CA ILE A 97 6.24 -9.16 12.10
C ILE A 97 7.20 -10.13 11.41
N CYS A 98 8.50 -10.04 11.69
CA CYS A 98 9.50 -10.93 11.12
C CYS A 98 9.28 -12.37 11.61
N GLU A 99 9.17 -12.55 12.92
CA GLU A 99 8.92 -13.85 13.56
C GLU A 99 7.66 -14.53 12.99
N SER A 100 6.55 -13.79 12.91
CA SER A 100 5.30 -14.29 12.32
C SER A 100 5.45 -14.69 10.85
N GLY A 101 6.23 -13.95 10.09
CA GLY A 101 6.52 -14.25 8.68
C GLY A 101 7.31 -15.53 8.51
N ASP A 102 8.33 -15.74 9.34
CA ASP A 102 9.18 -16.93 9.32
C ASP A 102 8.42 -18.18 9.77
N GLU A 103 7.51 -18.05 10.73
CA GLU A 103 6.65 -19.12 11.21
C GLU A 103 5.44 -19.41 10.31
N GLY A 104 5.19 -18.58 9.32
CA GLY A 104 4.02 -18.67 8.43
C GLY A 104 2.69 -18.33 9.11
N VAL A 105 2.74 -17.64 10.26
CA VAL A 105 1.55 -17.16 10.99
C VAL A 105 1.38 -15.68 10.73
N PRO A 106 0.29 -15.23 10.06
CA PRO A 106 0.10 -13.82 9.78
C PRO A 106 0.06 -12.96 11.06
N ALA A 107 0.85 -11.89 11.11
CA ALA A 107 0.91 -10.97 12.27
C ALA A 107 -0.47 -10.36 12.62
N ALA A 108 -1.40 -10.32 11.67
CA ALA A 108 -2.75 -9.83 11.85
C ALA A 108 -3.66 -10.76 12.68
N VAL A 109 -3.28 -12.02 12.90
CA VAL A 109 -4.07 -12.99 13.69
C VAL A 109 -4.07 -12.66 15.18
N ASN A 110 -2.98 -12.09 15.69
CA ASN A 110 -2.92 -11.61 17.07
C ASN A 110 -3.59 -10.23 17.19
N THR A 111 -4.90 -10.22 17.38
CA THR A 111 -5.75 -9.00 17.37
C THR A 111 -5.41 -7.96 18.43
N GLU A 112 -4.69 -8.32 19.49
CA GLU A 112 -4.26 -7.41 20.55
C GLU A 112 -2.99 -6.63 20.20
N SER A 113 -2.27 -7.05 19.16
CA SER A 113 -1.03 -6.39 18.76
C SER A 113 -1.30 -5.07 18.02
N ILE A 114 -0.42 -4.08 18.19
CA ILE A 114 -0.45 -2.80 17.46
C ILE A 114 -0.41 -3.05 15.95
N VAL A 115 0.30 -4.09 15.52
CA VAL A 115 0.42 -4.49 14.12
C VAL A 115 -0.90 -4.99 13.58
N ALA A 116 -1.56 -5.90 14.29
CA ALA A 116 -2.85 -6.42 13.88
C ALA A 116 -3.91 -5.30 13.76
N GLN A 117 -3.92 -4.39 14.72
CA GLN A 117 -4.80 -3.21 14.66
C GLN A 117 -4.50 -2.32 13.45
N SER A 118 -3.22 -2.14 13.10
CA SER A 118 -2.82 -1.38 11.92
C SER A 118 -3.27 -2.05 10.63
N PHE A 119 -3.13 -3.37 10.50
CA PHE A 119 -3.62 -4.14 9.34
C PHE A 119 -5.14 -4.17 9.28
N LEU A 120 -5.84 -4.28 10.40
CA LEU A 120 -7.30 -4.21 10.45
C LEU A 120 -7.81 -2.84 9.98
N SER A 121 -7.20 -1.76 10.46
CA SER A 121 -7.48 -0.40 10.02
C SER A 121 -7.23 -0.23 8.52
N LEU A 122 -6.13 -0.78 8.00
CA LEU A 122 -5.85 -0.81 6.57
C LEU A 122 -6.95 -1.53 5.80
N ALA A 123 -7.35 -2.72 6.23
CA ALA A 123 -8.40 -3.50 5.58
C ALA A 123 -9.74 -2.73 5.53
N GLN A 124 -10.14 -2.09 6.62
CA GLN A 124 -11.34 -1.25 6.67
C GLN A 124 -11.26 -0.06 5.71
N SER A 125 -10.09 0.60 5.65
CA SER A 125 -9.83 1.70 4.73
C SER A 125 -9.94 1.23 3.28
N VAL A 126 -9.35 0.07 2.95
CA VAL A 126 -9.41 -0.53 1.61
C VAL A 126 -10.85 -0.83 1.21
N VAL A 127 -11.62 -1.49 2.07
CA VAL A 127 -13.06 -1.78 1.81
C VAL A 127 -13.82 -0.48 1.52
N THR A 128 -13.56 0.55 2.31
CA THR A 128 -14.23 1.85 2.16
C THR A 128 -13.91 2.50 0.81
N VAL A 129 -12.64 2.53 0.41
CA VAL A 129 -12.24 3.16 -0.87
C VAL A 129 -12.68 2.33 -2.08
N VAL A 130 -12.66 1.00 -1.98
CA VAL A 130 -13.17 0.11 -3.03
C VAL A 130 -14.67 0.33 -3.24
N ASN A 131 -15.46 0.37 -2.18
CA ASN A 131 -16.90 0.63 -2.27
C ASN A 131 -17.19 2.00 -2.89
N ARG A 132 -16.44 3.05 -2.47
CA ARG A 132 -16.55 4.40 -3.05
C ARG A 132 -16.19 4.41 -4.53
N ARG A 133 -15.10 3.73 -4.90
CA ARG A 133 -14.67 3.58 -6.30
C ARG A 133 -15.75 2.90 -7.13
N ASN A 134 -16.28 1.77 -6.67
CA ASN A 134 -17.28 0.98 -7.39
C ASN A 134 -18.64 1.71 -7.54
N ALA A 135 -18.95 2.60 -6.61
CA ALA A 135 -20.14 3.46 -6.72
C ALA A 135 -20.00 4.61 -7.73
N ARG A 136 -18.76 5.02 -8.06
CA ARG A 136 -18.49 6.22 -8.88
C ARG A 136 -17.93 5.93 -10.26
N LEU A 137 -17.24 4.81 -10.42
CA LEU A 137 -16.54 4.47 -11.66
C LEU A 137 -17.08 3.16 -12.23
N PRO A 138 -17.14 3.04 -13.57
CA PRO A 138 -17.47 1.78 -14.23
C PRO A 138 -16.42 0.72 -13.92
N LYS A 139 -16.72 -0.54 -14.26
CA LYS A 139 -15.74 -1.63 -14.18
C LYS A 139 -14.53 -1.28 -15.06
N THR A 140 -13.34 -1.51 -14.53
CA THR A 140 -12.08 -1.33 -15.28
C THR A 140 -12.07 -2.28 -16.48
N LYS A 141 -11.64 -1.80 -17.62
CA LYS A 141 -11.45 -2.65 -18.80
C LYS A 141 -10.14 -3.42 -18.68
N ILE A 142 -10.08 -4.60 -19.30
CA ILE A 142 -8.82 -5.34 -19.45
C ILE A 142 -7.89 -4.50 -20.34
N VAL A 143 -6.61 -4.42 -19.96
CA VAL A 143 -5.62 -3.66 -20.72
C VAL A 143 -5.27 -4.43 -22.00
N GLU A 144 -5.69 -3.93 -23.15
CA GLU A 144 -5.32 -4.49 -24.45
C GLU A 144 -3.89 -4.08 -24.81
N VAL A 145 -2.96 -5.02 -24.77
CA VAL A 145 -1.59 -4.80 -25.25
C VAL A 145 -1.56 -5.10 -26.75
N ASN A 146 -1.66 -4.07 -27.58
CA ASN A 146 -1.43 -4.21 -29.01
C ASN A 146 0.09 -4.45 -29.24
N ASN A 147 0.47 -5.69 -29.43
CA ASN A 147 1.77 -6.04 -29.97
C ASN A 147 1.80 -5.61 -31.45
N LYS A 148 2.38 -4.44 -31.72
CA LYS A 148 2.85 -4.07 -33.06
C LYS A 148 4.32 -4.36 -33.18
#